data_2ab43f6d1f1eb972632c7ff3b4565c91
#
_entry.id   2ab43f6d1f1eb972632c7ff3b4565c91
#
_cell.length_a   1.000
_cell.length_b   1.000
_cell.length_c   1.000
_cell.angle_alpha   90.00
_cell.angle_beta   90.00
_cell.angle_gamma   90.00
#
_symmetry.space_group_name_H-M   'P 1'
#
loop_
_entity.id
_entity.type
_entity.pdbx_description
1 polymer ?
#
loop_
_entity_poly.entity_id
_entity_poly.type
_entity_poly.pdbx_seq_one_letter_code
_entity_poly.pdbx_strand_id
1 'polypeptide(L)'
;MRNTQRGGTYRYDLDLLKGLAIIAVVLYHAGWCKSGYLGVDLFLVLNGYFVVPQVMRQINEGQFSYFAFIEKKIFRLLPLVLIVSVLSLTIGYWGMLPNDLRFLSEEVVSASVFMNNMLQAITTQNYWAAIYQKVLMHTWFLGVLFQFYVVFPLLMLMMRRRMTLTLIVLTLLSLLLYLLPVDSNGNKYYLLPYRFFEIAVGGLVSIRTPKISTSMKYFSVVCLFLMIFFGAFTIGERAMPYNLVGGTNTIRESFLPREVMVILTVLFAVLSCLQTHNENRLSTLARQSIILVPLGRMSLSIFLWHQPLFAYYRYFFDDVISTSILVCLVGLAFLLSVFTYYIIERCITINKTSRVCLILSFLIVNAFSLWIYQKGGIVRDIPELDIREGETDPMTFEHYTDRIYQYDHEFSQNNSKKKILVIGNSFARDFANILLESRLRDSIQLSYHYGIGDCPLSRVRECDHIYFFGWKHEVPEVVWQNLRPGSDVWGIGTKNHGTSNGIYYKNRHCPFYFTQRATIRRDLYTVNQLLRGEWQERYVDLQSLTQRSDGTVPVFTPDHYFITYDGRHLTFFGARYYARLLSDSVRRSL
;
A
#
# COMPACT_ATOMS: atom_id res chain seq x y z
N MET A 1 -29.08 -6.37 13.27
CA MET A 1 -30.14 -6.52 12.25
C MET A 1 -30.53 -7.99 12.18
N ARG A 2 -31.68 -8.35 12.70
CA ARG A 2 -32.29 -9.66 12.48
C ARG A 2 -32.66 -9.71 11.00
N ASN A 3 -31.94 -10.53 10.19
CA ASN A 3 -32.35 -10.88 8.86
C ASN A 3 -33.64 -11.73 8.96
N THR A 4 -34.77 -11.10 9.01
CA THR A 4 -36.05 -11.72 8.76
C THR A 4 -36.17 -11.94 7.24
N GLN A 5 -35.45 -12.92 6.72
CA GLN A 5 -35.88 -13.58 5.48
C GLN A 5 -37.16 -14.34 5.82
N ARG A 6 -38.30 -13.90 5.31
CA ARG A 6 -39.53 -14.65 5.37
C ARG A 6 -39.29 -16.02 4.72
N GLY A 7 -39.20 -17.07 5.54
CA GLY A 7 -39.25 -18.48 5.11
C GLY A 7 -37.96 -19.18 4.69
N GLY A 8 -36.78 -18.54 4.71
CA GLY A 8 -35.50 -19.18 4.35
C GLY A 8 -34.64 -19.55 5.55
N THR A 9 -34.04 -20.73 5.57
CA THR A 9 -33.01 -21.12 6.54
C THR A 9 -31.82 -20.18 6.47
N TYR A 10 -31.27 -19.78 7.64
CA TYR A 10 -30.08 -18.90 7.71
C TYR A 10 -28.87 -19.56 7.05
N ARG A 11 -28.15 -18.83 6.18
CA ARG A 11 -27.03 -19.31 5.36
C ARG A 11 -25.70 -19.23 6.14
N TYR A 12 -25.48 -20.19 7.04
CA TYR A 12 -24.23 -20.31 7.82
C TYR A 12 -23.00 -20.57 6.93
N ASP A 13 -23.20 -21.21 5.79
CA ASP A 13 -22.14 -21.47 4.81
C ASP A 13 -21.54 -20.18 4.23
N LEU A 14 -22.33 -19.13 4.05
CA LEU A 14 -21.82 -17.82 3.59
C LEU A 14 -21.04 -17.08 4.69
N ASP A 15 -21.42 -17.23 5.96
CA ASP A 15 -20.63 -16.71 7.07
C ASP A 15 -19.30 -17.47 7.21
N LEU A 16 -19.28 -18.77 6.94
CA LEU A 16 -18.07 -19.58 6.88
C LEU A 16 -17.11 -19.04 5.80
N LEU A 17 -17.62 -18.75 4.57
CA LEU A 17 -16.81 -18.17 3.50
C LEU A 17 -16.25 -16.79 3.88
N LYS A 18 -17.02 -15.94 4.58
CA LYS A 18 -16.48 -14.68 5.12
C LYS A 18 -15.38 -14.90 6.15
N GLY A 19 -15.52 -15.96 6.98
CA GLY A 19 -14.51 -16.35 7.94
C GLY A 19 -13.20 -16.78 7.28
N LEU A 20 -13.26 -17.55 6.20
CA LEU A 20 -12.09 -17.91 5.39
C LEU A 20 -11.45 -16.66 4.76
N ALA A 21 -12.27 -15.79 4.18
CA ALA A 21 -11.79 -14.57 3.53
C ALA A 21 -11.05 -13.65 4.50
N ILE A 22 -11.60 -13.44 5.71
CA ILE A 22 -10.95 -12.55 6.68
C ILE A 22 -9.65 -13.13 7.23
N ILE A 23 -9.57 -14.45 7.50
CA ILE A 23 -8.33 -15.10 7.90
C ILE A 23 -7.26 -14.90 6.82
N ALA A 24 -7.61 -15.14 5.55
CA ALA A 24 -6.69 -14.99 4.44
C ALA A 24 -6.14 -13.57 4.34
N VAL A 25 -7.01 -12.55 4.41
CA VAL A 25 -6.62 -11.13 4.36
C VAL A 25 -5.72 -10.76 5.55
N VAL A 26 -6.02 -11.23 6.75
CA VAL A 26 -5.20 -10.96 7.95
C VAL A 26 -3.81 -11.60 7.78
N LEU A 27 -3.73 -12.85 7.36
CA LEU A 27 -2.46 -13.55 7.12
C LEU A 27 -1.66 -12.93 5.96
N TYR A 28 -2.35 -12.39 4.94
CA TYR A 28 -1.71 -11.66 3.86
C TYR A 28 -1.02 -10.40 4.37
N HIS A 29 -1.72 -9.56 5.14
CA HIS A 29 -1.15 -8.36 5.72
C HIS A 29 -0.08 -8.64 6.78
N ALA A 30 -0.12 -9.80 7.41
CA ALA A 30 0.94 -10.29 8.28
C ALA A 30 2.21 -10.73 7.52
N GLY A 31 2.14 -10.92 6.19
CA GLY A 31 3.23 -11.45 5.37
C GLY A 31 3.32 -12.98 5.31
N TRP A 32 2.32 -13.68 5.85
CA TRP A 32 2.33 -15.16 5.98
C TRP A 32 1.62 -15.90 4.86
N CYS A 33 0.65 -15.26 4.20
CA CYS A 33 -0.13 -15.86 3.12
C CYS A 33 -0.10 -14.95 1.89
N LYS A 34 0.77 -15.23 0.95
CA LYS A 34 1.00 -14.35 -0.21
C LYS A 34 -0.20 -14.21 -1.14
N SER A 35 -1.03 -15.25 -1.27
CA SER A 35 -2.28 -15.26 -2.07
C SER A 35 -3.51 -14.84 -1.27
N GLY A 36 -3.37 -14.51 0.00
CA GLY A 36 -4.49 -14.12 0.88
C GLY A 36 -5.23 -12.86 0.45
N TYR A 37 -4.65 -12.03 -0.44
CA TYR A 37 -5.32 -10.89 -1.07
C TYR A 37 -6.59 -11.31 -1.83
N LEU A 38 -6.65 -12.56 -2.34
CA LEU A 38 -7.84 -13.13 -3.00
C LEU A 38 -9.05 -13.23 -2.06
N GLY A 39 -8.86 -13.12 -0.75
CA GLY A 39 -9.95 -12.99 0.21
C GLY A 39 -10.80 -11.74 0.00
N VAL A 40 -10.22 -10.67 -0.57
CA VAL A 40 -10.94 -9.45 -0.93
C VAL A 40 -11.91 -9.70 -2.08
N ASP A 41 -11.48 -10.47 -3.10
CA ASP A 41 -12.32 -10.85 -4.25
C ASP A 41 -13.53 -11.67 -3.79
N LEU A 42 -13.30 -12.59 -2.86
CA LEU A 42 -14.38 -13.34 -2.22
C LEU A 42 -15.36 -12.42 -1.47
N PHE A 43 -14.88 -11.40 -0.77
CA PHE A 43 -15.76 -10.41 -0.13
C PHE A 43 -16.58 -9.59 -1.13
N LEU A 44 -16.02 -9.23 -2.28
CA LEU A 44 -16.73 -8.50 -3.33
C LEU A 44 -17.86 -9.36 -3.91
N VAL A 45 -17.61 -10.64 -4.23
CA VAL A 45 -18.64 -11.59 -4.69
C VAL A 45 -19.73 -11.76 -3.66
N LEU A 46 -19.39 -11.98 -2.38
CA LEU A 46 -20.36 -12.13 -1.30
C LEU A 46 -21.21 -10.86 -1.10
N ASN A 47 -20.60 -9.68 -1.25
CA ASN A 47 -21.31 -8.41 -1.14
C ASN A 47 -22.37 -8.28 -2.25
N GLY A 48 -21.99 -8.59 -3.49
CA GLY A 48 -22.91 -8.61 -4.61
C GLY A 48 -24.05 -9.60 -4.41
N TYR A 49 -23.74 -10.80 -3.94
CA TYR A 49 -24.72 -11.85 -3.65
C TYR A 49 -25.83 -11.37 -2.70
N PHE A 50 -25.50 -10.55 -1.69
CA PHE A 50 -26.50 -10.04 -0.73
C PHE A 50 -27.19 -8.76 -1.20
N VAL A 51 -26.46 -7.81 -1.78
CA VAL A 51 -26.94 -6.44 -2.01
C VAL A 51 -27.72 -6.32 -3.32
N VAL A 52 -27.22 -6.92 -4.39
CA VAL A 52 -27.85 -6.78 -5.72
C VAL A 52 -29.30 -7.26 -5.76
N PRO A 53 -29.61 -8.51 -5.33
CA PRO A 53 -31.00 -8.99 -5.39
C PRO A 53 -31.92 -8.20 -4.44
N GLN A 54 -31.42 -7.73 -3.30
CA GLN A 54 -32.20 -6.91 -2.37
C GLN A 54 -32.62 -5.58 -3.03
N VAL A 55 -31.68 -4.87 -3.65
CA VAL A 55 -31.92 -3.58 -4.31
C VAL A 55 -32.87 -3.76 -5.49
N MET A 56 -32.61 -4.72 -6.38
CA MET A 56 -33.43 -4.95 -7.57
C MET A 56 -34.87 -5.36 -7.19
N ARG A 57 -35.04 -6.21 -6.17
CA ARG A 57 -36.36 -6.59 -5.68
C ARG A 57 -37.12 -5.37 -5.15
N GLN A 58 -36.51 -4.57 -4.28
CA GLN A 58 -37.15 -3.38 -3.70
C GLN A 58 -37.53 -2.34 -4.78
N ILE A 59 -36.70 -2.18 -5.81
CA ILE A 59 -37.01 -1.31 -6.97
C ILE A 59 -38.22 -1.86 -7.73
N ASN A 60 -38.29 -3.16 -7.99
CA ASN A 60 -39.43 -3.81 -8.69
C ASN A 60 -40.73 -3.67 -7.89
N GLU A 61 -40.64 -3.83 -6.57
CA GLU A 61 -41.77 -3.70 -5.65
C GLU A 61 -42.18 -2.23 -5.41
N GLY A 62 -41.42 -1.26 -5.93
CA GLY A 62 -41.67 0.17 -5.69
C GLY A 62 -41.39 0.65 -4.27
N GLN A 63 -40.67 -0.14 -3.49
CA GLN A 63 -40.38 0.12 -2.06
C GLN A 63 -38.96 0.64 -1.82
N PHE A 64 -38.16 0.84 -2.84
CA PHE A 64 -36.77 1.26 -2.71
C PHE A 64 -36.67 2.75 -2.40
N SER A 65 -36.04 3.08 -1.27
CA SER A 65 -35.64 4.46 -0.90
C SER A 65 -34.12 4.59 -0.96
N TYR A 66 -33.64 5.36 -1.91
CA TYR A 66 -32.20 5.56 -2.14
C TYR A 66 -31.50 6.14 -0.88
N PHE A 67 -32.03 7.24 -0.34
CA PHE A 67 -31.40 7.88 0.82
C PHE A 67 -31.43 6.99 2.07
N ALA A 68 -32.54 6.27 2.31
CA ALA A 68 -32.60 5.32 3.42
C ALA A 68 -31.65 4.12 3.24
N PHE A 69 -31.40 3.71 1.98
CA PHE A 69 -30.42 2.66 1.69
C PHE A 69 -28.99 3.16 1.99
N ILE A 70 -28.61 4.35 1.50
CA ILE A 70 -27.27 4.95 1.74
C ILE A 70 -27.07 5.21 3.23
N GLU A 71 -28.03 5.78 3.91
CA GLU A 71 -27.96 6.03 5.35
C GLU A 71 -27.65 4.74 6.13
N LYS A 72 -28.33 3.63 5.82
CA LYS A 72 -28.05 2.32 6.44
C LYS A 72 -26.61 1.85 6.20
N LYS A 73 -26.05 2.13 5.03
CA LYS A 73 -24.65 1.78 4.71
C LYS A 73 -23.67 2.66 5.49
N ILE A 74 -23.92 3.96 5.57
CA ILE A 74 -23.13 4.91 6.36
C ILE A 74 -23.12 4.48 7.84
N PHE A 75 -24.29 4.25 8.44
CA PHE A 75 -24.40 3.85 9.84
C PHE A 75 -23.77 2.49 10.16
N ARG A 76 -23.59 1.66 9.15
CA ARG A 76 -22.90 0.37 9.31
C ARG A 76 -21.38 0.51 9.26
N LEU A 77 -20.84 1.41 8.43
CA LEU A 77 -19.42 1.48 8.12
C LEU A 77 -18.70 2.62 8.82
N LEU A 78 -19.26 3.83 8.75
CA LEU A 78 -18.58 5.05 9.19
C LEU A 78 -18.23 5.08 10.69
N PRO A 79 -19.10 4.64 11.62
CA PRO A 79 -18.75 4.67 13.05
C PRO A 79 -17.47 3.89 13.37
N LEU A 80 -17.32 2.70 12.78
CA LEU A 80 -16.12 1.88 12.97
C LEU A 80 -14.88 2.50 12.33
N VAL A 81 -15.01 3.06 11.11
CA VAL A 81 -13.93 3.77 10.44
C VAL A 81 -13.46 4.94 11.31
N LEU A 82 -14.37 5.75 11.86
CA LEU A 82 -14.02 6.89 12.71
C LEU A 82 -13.30 6.46 14.01
N ILE A 83 -13.74 5.38 14.66
CA ILE A 83 -13.10 4.89 15.89
C ILE A 83 -11.67 4.43 15.61
N VAL A 84 -11.48 3.62 14.56
CA VAL A 84 -10.15 3.17 14.17
C VAL A 84 -9.28 4.35 13.75
N SER A 85 -9.84 5.34 13.05
CA SER A 85 -9.14 6.58 12.65
C SER A 85 -8.71 7.41 13.85
N VAL A 86 -9.58 7.61 14.85
CA VAL A 86 -9.25 8.37 16.07
C VAL A 86 -8.10 7.71 16.82
N LEU A 87 -8.16 6.38 17.02
CA LEU A 87 -7.07 5.66 17.70
C LEU A 87 -5.78 5.71 16.89
N SER A 88 -5.87 5.55 15.58
CA SER A 88 -4.70 5.69 14.70
C SER A 88 -4.10 7.09 14.79
N LEU A 89 -4.91 8.16 14.65
CA LEU A 89 -4.40 9.52 14.79
C LEU A 89 -3.79 9.80 16.16
N THR A 90 -4.39 9.27 17.24
CA THR A 90 -3.85 9.44 18.59
C THR A 90 -2.46 8.82 18.72
N ILE A 91 -2.29 7.59 18.27
CA ILE A 91 -0.97 6.92 18.30
C ILE A 91 0.02 7.67 17.39
N GLY A 92 -0.42 8.05 16.18
CA GLY A 92 0.41 8.80 15.23
C GLY A 92 0.83 10.16 15.75
N TYR A 93 -0.08 10.92 16.34
CA TYR A 93 0.19 12.24 16.91
C TYR A 93 1.33 12.23 17.93
N TRP A 94 1.39 11.20 18.79
CA TRP A 94 2.43 11.07 19.80
C TRP A 94 3.73 10.42 19.32
N GLY A 95 3.67 9.57 18.32
CA GLY A 95 4.81 8.70 17.98
C GLY A 95 5.34 8.83 16.56
N MET A 96 4.56 9.30 15.59
CA MET A 96 5.00 9.39 14.19
C MET A 96 5.81 10.64 13.91
N LEU A 97 6.69 10.55 12.92
CA LEU A 97 7.40 11.68 12.35
C LEU A 97 6.47 12.49 11.43
N PRO A 98 6.79 13.77 11.12
CA PRO A 98 5.85 14.69 10.48
C PRO A 98 5.26 14.17 9.17
N ASN A 99 6.08 13.73 8.23
CA ASN A 99 5.58 13.26 6.94
C ASN A 99 4.65 12.05 7.08
N ASP A 100 5.01 11.09 7.96
CA ASP A 100 4.20 9.89 8.18
C ASP A 100 2.85 10.24 8.83
N LEU A 101 2.86 11.20 9.76
CA LEU A 101 1.65 11.70 10.39
C LEU A 101 0.76 12.48 9.40
N ARG A 102 1.35 13.27 8.51
CA ARG A 102 0.65 13.95 7.43
C ARG A 102 -0.04 12.93 6.52
N PHE A 103 0.67 11.89 6.04
CA PHE A 103 0.10 10.84 5.21
C PHE A 103 -1.02 10.07 5.94
N LEU A 104 -0.85 9.78 7.22
CA LEU A 104 -1.92 9.19 8.02
C LEU A 104 -3.16 10.10 8.07
N SER A 105 -2.98 11.41 8.22
CA SER A 105 -4.10 12.36 8.25
C SER A 105 -4.85 12.43 6.93
N GLU A 106 -4.16 12.33 5.78
CA GLU A 106 -4.78 12.19 4.46
C GLU A 106 -5.59 10.88 4.34
N GLU A 107 -5.01 9.76 4.82
CA GLU A 107 -5.71 8.47 4.83
C GLU A 107 -6.98 8.53 5.69
N VAL A 108 -6.97 9.23 6.83
CA VAL A 108 -8.15 9.38 7.69
C VAL A 108 -9.25 10.17 6.99
N VAL A 109 -8.92 11.33 6.39
CA VAL A 109 -9.90 12.12 5.64
C VAL A 109 -10.50 11.28 4.52
N SER A 110 -9.66 10.67 3.70
CA SER A 110 -10.11 9.89 2.54
C SER A 110 -10.91 8.63 2.94
N ALA A 111 -10.52 7.95 4.02
CA ALA A 111 -11.25 6.79 4.55
C ALA A 111 -12.63 7.19 5.10
N SER A 112 -12.73 8.34 5.80
CA SER A 112 -13.97 8.82 6.38
C SER A 112 -15.04 9.20 5.35
N VAL A 113 -14.61 9.63 4.15
CA VAL A 113 -15.49 9.91 3.01
C VAL A 113 -15.57 8.75 2.00
N PHE A 114 -15.01 7.58 2.34
CA PHE A 114 -14.97 6.39 1.49
C PHE A 114 -14.29 6.61 0.13
N MET A 115 -13.22 7.43 0.10
CA MET A 115 -12.43 7.74 -1.10
C MET A 115 -10.97 7.29 -0.98
N ASN A 116 -10.64 6.47 0.03
CA ASN A 116 -9.26 6.03 0.23
C ASN A 116 -8.74 5.19 -0.96
N ASN A 117 -9.61 4.50 -1.70
CA ASN A 117 -9.23 3.84 -2.94
C ASN A 117 -8.72 4.81 -4.01
N MET A 118 -9.29 6.00 -4.11
CA MET A 118 -8.84 7.04 -5.04
C MET A 118 -7.49 7.63 -4.58
N LEU A 119 -7.35 7.90 -3.27
CA LEU A 119 -6.07 8.34 -2.70
C LEU A 119 -4.97 7.32 -2.98
N GLN A 120 -5.23 6.03 -2.74
CA GLN A 120 -4.24 4.99 -2.99
C GLN A 120 -3.91 4.84 -4.48
N ALA A 121 -4.89 4.97 -5.39
CA ALA A 121 -4.65 4.93 -6.82
C ALA A 121 -3.72 6.06 -7.30
N ILE A 122 -3.81 7.24 -6.70
CA ILE A 122 -2.99 8.41 -7.06
C ILE A 122 -1.61 8.36 -6.40
N THR A 123 -1.54 7.97 -5.11
CA THR A 123 -0.32 8.10 -4.30
C THR A 123 0.53 6.83 -4.25
N THR A 124 -0.02 5.67 -4.64
CA THR A 124 0.65 4.38 -4.50
C THR A 124 1.09 3.84 -5.85
N GLN A 125 2.34 4.08 -6.20
CA GLN A 125 2.92 3.56 -7.45
C GLN A 125 3.04 2.02 -7.45
N ASN A 126 3.14 1.39 -6.27
CA ASN A 126 3.19 -0.06 -6.13
C ASN A 126 2.42 -0.50 -4.88
N TYR A 127 1.21 -1.04 -5.09
CA TYR A 127 0.37 -1.58 -4.02
C TYR A 127 1.11 -2.55 -3.10
N TRP A 128 1.84 -3.48 -3.70
CA TRP A 128 2.48 -4.58 -2.99
C TRP A 128 3.62 -4.13 -2.07
N ALA A 129 4.26 -3.00 -2.40
CA ALA A 129 5.32 -2.41 -1.58
C ALA A 129 4.76 -1.54 -0.44
N ALA A 130 3.68 -0.81 -0.69
CA ALA A 130 3.14 0.16 0.25
C ALA A 130 2.25 -0.47 1.34
N ILE A 131 1.71 -1.66 1.10
CA ILE A 131 0.73 -2.32 1.99
C ILE A 131 1.23 -2.53 3.42
N TYR A 132 2.54 -2.65 3.61
CA TYR A 132 3.13 -2.91 4.91
C TYR A 132 3.33 -1.64 5.77
N GLN A 133 3.33 -0.46 5.18
CA GLN A 133 3.71 0.79 5.86
C GLN A 133 2.51 1.70 6.16
N LYS A 134 1.47 1.69 5.31
CA LYS A 134 0.31 2.57 5.44
C LYS A 134 -0.71 2.02 6.43
N VAL A 135 -1.11 2.84 7.41
CA VAL A 135 -1.95 2.42 8.54
C VAL A 135 -3.38 2.10 8.11
N LEU A 136 -4.01 2.94 7.29
CA LEU A 136 -5.40 2.80 6.86
C LEU A 136 -5.55 2.37 5.40
N MET A 137 -4.46 1.95 4.75
CA MET A 137 -4.48 1.55 3.34
C MET A 137 -5.60 0.57 3.00
N HIS A 138 -5.81 -0.45 3.84
CA HIS A 138 -6.84 -1.49 3.63
C HIS A 138 -8.25 -0.93 3.46
N THR A 139 -8.54 0.28 3.96
CA THR A 139 -9.87 0.92 3.81
C THR A 139 -10.22 1.29 2.37
N TRP A 140 -9.27 1.16 1.40
CA TRP A 140 -9.56 1.27 -0.03
C TRP A 140 -10.73 0.36 -0.45
N PHE A 141 -10.81 -0.84 0.12
CA PHE A 141 -11.89 -1.79 -0.14
C PHE A 141 -13.27 -1.23 0.23
N LEU A 142 -13.36 -0.50 1.36
CA LEU A 142 -14.61 0.17 1.75
C LEU A 142 -14.97 1.30 0.77
N GLY A 143 -13.98 1.97 0.20
CA GLY A 143 -14.18 2.97 -0.87
C GLY A 143 -14.85 2.34 -2.09
N VAL A 144 -14.30 1.25 -2.62
CA VAL A 144 -14.89 0.50 -3.75
C VAL A 144 -16.32 0.06 -3.44
N LEU A 145 -16.55 -0.50 -2.26
CA LEU A 145 -17.89 -0.94 -1.85
C LEU A 145 -18.87 0.21 -1.73
N PHE A 146 -18.47 1.33 -1.14
CA PHE A 146 -19.35 2.48 -0.95
C PHE A 146 -19.70 3.13 -2.29
N GLN A 147 -18.73 3.29 -3.19
CA GLN A 147 -18.96 3.74 -4.56
C GLN A 147 -19.95 2.83 -5.30
N PHE A 148 -19.82 1.51 -5.14
CA PHE A 148 -20.81 0.56 -5.66
C PHE A 148 -22.21 0.82 -5.05
N TYR A 149 -22.33 1.05 -3.74
CA TYR A 149 -23.62 1.34 -3.10
C TYR A 149 -24.24 2.64 -3.59
N VAL A 150 -23.46 3.62 -3.97
CA VAL A 150 -23.94 4.90 -4.53
C VAL A 150 -24.38 4.71 -5.99
N VAL A 151 -23.50 4.15 -6.82
CA VAL A 151 -23.69 4.11 -8.28
C VAL A 151 -24.70 3.04 -8.71
N PHE A 152 -24.59 1.83 -8.16
CA PHE A 152 -25.40 0.69 -8.61
C PHE A 152 -26.92 0.92 -8.49
N PRO A 153 -27.46 1.38 -7.35
CA PRO A 153 -28.91 1.60 -7.24
C PRO A 153 -29.42 2.69 -8.18
N LEU A 154 -28.62 3.76 -8.41
CA LEU A 154 -28.99 4.81 -9.37
C LEU A 154 -29.12 4.26 -10.79
N LEU A 155 -28.14 3.46 -11.23
CA LEU A 155 -28.19 2.81 -12.53
C LEU A 155 -29.39 1.88 -12.64
N MET A 156 -29.71 1.13 -11.60
CA MET A 156 -30.87 0.23 -11.60
C MET A 156 -32.21 0.99 -11.61
N LEU A 157 -32.30 2.14 -10.93
CA LEU A 157 -33.48 3.02 -11.00
C LEU A 157 -33.67 3.60 -12.39
N MET A 158 -32.61 4.09 -13.03
CA MET A 158 -32.64 4.61 -14.41
C MET A 158 -33.05 3.54 -15.43
N MET A 159 -32.54 2.32 -15.26
CA MET A 159 -32.72 1.20 -16.16
C MET A 159 -33.78 0.19 -15.66
N ARG A 160 -34.78 0.63 -14.90
CA ARG A 160 -35.76 -0.21 -14.18
C ARG A 160 -36.36 -1.31 -15.02
N ARG A 161 -36.65 -1.04 -16.30
CA ARG A 161 -37.26 -2.03 -17.22
C ARG A 161 -36.29 -3.13 -17.70
N ARG A 162 -34.97 -2.91 -17.60
CA ARG A 162 -33.91 -3.80 -18.13
C ARG A 162 -32.79 -4.05 -17.14
N MET A 163 -33.08 -4.01 -15.84
CA MET A 163 -32.04 -4.10 -14.78
C MET A 163 -31.10 -5.30 -14.96
N THR A 164 -31.61 -6.49 -15.25
CA THR A 164 -30.79 -7.69 -15.43
C THR A 164 -29.88 -7.57 -16.65
N LEU A 165 -30.39 -7.06 -17.77
CA LEU A 165 -29.59 -6.84 -18.98
C LEU A 165 -28.49 -5.79 -18.70
N THR A 166 -28.85 -4.68 -18.09
CA THR A 166 -27.88 -3.64 -17.68
C THR A 166 -26.79 -4.21 -16.79
N LEU A 167 -27.15 -5.02 -15.80
CA LEU A 167 -26.17 -5.65 -14.92
C LEU A 167 -25.23 -6.59 -15.69
N ILE A 168 -25.74 -7.38 -16.63
CA ILE A 168 -24.93 -8.26 -17.51
C ILE A 168 -23.96 -7.43 -18.36
N VAL A 169 -24.46 -6.37 -19.02
CA VAL A 169 -23.62 -5.51 -19.87
C VAL A 169 -22.50 -4.84 -19.05
N LEU A 170 -22.83 -4.29 -17.88
CA LEU A 170 -21.83 -3.68 -16.99
C LEU A 170 -20.83 -4.71 -16.47
N THR A 171 -21.26 -5.95 -16.20
CA THR A 171 -20.35 -7.03 -15.80
C THR A 171 -19.35 -7.35 -16.90
N LEU A 172 -19.82 -7.51 -18.14
CA LEU A 172 -18.97 -7.81 -19.29
C LEU A 172 -18.00 -6.66 -19.60
N LEU A 173 -18.48 -5.42 -19.53
CA LEU A 173 -17.64 -4.23 -19.71
C LEU A 173 -16.55 -4.13 -18.64
N SER A 174 -16.91 -4.33 -17.37
CA SER A 174 -15.95 -4.32 -16.26
C SER A 174 -14.90 -5.43 -16.40
N LEU A 175 -15.33 -6.65 -16.77
CA LEU A 175 -14.42 -7.77 -17.02
C LEU A 175 -13.48 -7.48 -18.20
N LEU A 176 -13.99 -6.90 -19.27
CA LEU A 176 -13.17 -6.49 -20.42
C LEU A 176 -12.13 -5.46 -20.00
N LEU A 177 -12.53 -4.40 -19.26
CA LEU A 177 -11.61 -3.41 -18.73
C LEU A 177 -10.54 -4.04 -17.85
N TYR A 178 -10.90 -5.01 -16.99
CA TYR A 178 -9.96 -5.72 -16.15
C TYR A 178 -8.92 -6.52 -16.95
N LEU A 179 -9.32 -7.11 -18.07
CA LEU A 179 -8.44 -7.91 -18.93
C LEU A 179 -7.54 -7.08 -19.85
N LEU A 180 -7.88 -5.82 -20.12
CA LEU A 180 -7.05 -4.96 -20.97
C LEU A 180 -5.68 -4.68 -20.29
N PRO A 181 -4.58 -4.73 -21.04
CA PRO A 181 -3.22 -4.50 -20.51
C PRO A 181 -2.90 -2.99 -20.31
N VAL A 182 -3.86 -2.19 -19.86
CA VAL A 182 -3.77 -0.71 -19.86
C VAL A 182 -3.12 -0.15 -18.60
N ASP A 183 -2.75 -0.97 -17.61
CA ASP A 183 -2.34 -0.43 -16.32
C ASP A 183 -0.98 -0.93 -15.85
N SER A 184 0.01 -0.06 -15.95
CA SER A 184 1.35 -0.26 -15.37
C SER A 184 1.40 0.04 -13.85
N ASN A 185 0.42 0.75 -13.28
CA ASN A 185 0.53 1.37 -11.95
C ASN A 185 -0.35 0.75 -10.84
N GLY A 186 -0.99 -0.41 -11.08
CA GLY A 186 -1.82 -1.08 -10.06
C GLY A 186 -3.21 -0.46 -9.85
N ASN A 187 -3.65 0.48 -10.70
CA ASN A 187 -4.97 1.14 -10.64
C ASN A 187 -6.14 0.16 -10.72
N LYS A 188 -5.99 -0.94 -11.49
CA LYS A 188 -6.98 -2.02 -11.59
C LYS A 188 -7.40 -2.56 -10.22
N TYR A 189 -6.51 -2.51 -9.24
CA TYR A 189 -6.77 -3.03 -7.91
C TYR A 189 -7.68 -2.12 -7.09
N TYR A 190 -7.56 -0.80 -7.27
CA TYR A 190 -8.24 0.19 -6.44
C TYR A 190 -9.56 0.71 -7.00
N LEU A 191 -9.77 0.67 -8.32
CA LEU A 191 -10.87 1.38 -8.93
C LEU A 191 -12.08 0.49 -9.22
N LEU A 192 -13.27 0.97 -8.86
CA LEU A 192 -14.53 0.26 -9.03
C LEU A 192 -14.78 -0.27 -10.45
N PRO A 193 -14.50 0.46 -11.57
CA PRO A 193 -14.73 -0.06 -12.91
C PRO A 193 -14.05 -1.40 -13.21
N TYR A 194 -12.86 -1.62 -12.64
CA TYR A 194 -12.12 -2.88 -12.82
C TYR A 194 -12.57 -4.00 -11.88
N ARG A 195 -13.29 -3.67 -10.80
CA ARG A 195 -13.71 -4.60 -9.73
C ARG A 195 -15.22 -4.86 -9.73
N PHE A 196 -15.97 -4.09 -10.53
CA PHE A 196 -17.43 -4.18 -10.56
C PHE A 196 -17.93 -5.57 -10.97
N PHE A 197 -17.23 -6.26 -11.90
CA PHE A 197 -17.62 -7.59 -12.37
C PHE A 197 -17.71 -8.62 -11.24
N GLU A 198 -16.84 -8.56 -10.24
CA GLU A 198 -16.83 -9.47 -9.09
C GLU A 198 -18.11 -9.33 -8.25
N ILE A 199 -18.49 -8.08 -7.97
CA ILE A 199 -19.71 -7.78 -7.22
C ILE A 199 -20.95 -8.17 -8.07
N ALA A 200 -20.93 -7.82 -9.33
CA ALA A 200 -22.06 -8.03 -10.23
C ALA A 200 -22.34 -9.52 -10.49
N VAL A 201 -21.31 -10.35 -10.69
CA VAL A 201 -21.45 -11.80 -10.87
C VAL A 201 -22.04 -12.45 -9.63
N GLY A 202 -21.59 -12.06 -8.42
CA GLY A 202 -22.20 -12.51 -7.17
C GLY A 202 -23.70 -12.19 -7.11
N GLY A 203 -24.09 -11.00 -7.56
CA GLY A 203 -25.48 -10.57 -7.64
C GLY A 203 -26.29 -11.34 -8.68
N LEU A 204 -25.78 -11.53 -9.89
CA LEU A 204 -26.45 -12.27 -10.98
C LEU A 204 -26.78 -13.69 -10.58
N VAL A 205 -25.86 -14.35 -9.90
CA VAL A 205 -26.05 -15.72 -9.39
C VAL A 205 -27.12 -15.75 -8.31
N SER A 206 -27.16 -14.76 -7.43
CA SER A 206 -28.18 -14.68 -6.38
C SER A 206 -29.60 -14.42 -6.91
N ILE A 207 -29.73 -13.72 -8.04
CA ILE A 207 -31.04 -13.46 -8.67
C ILE A 207 -31.65 -14.76 -9.27
N ARG A 208 -30.81 -15.59 -9.90
CA ARG A 208 -31.26 -16.81 -10.58
C ARG A 208 -31.30 -18.03 -9.69
N THR A 209 -30.61 -18.00 -8.54
CA THR A 209 -30.54 -19.09 -7.55
C THR A 209 -30.41 -20.50 -8.12
N PRO A 210 -29.51 -20.76 -9.10
CA PRO A 210 -29.35 -22.09 -9.63
C PRO A 210 -28.88 -23.05 -8.53
N LYS A 211 -29.33 -24.29 -8.58
CA LYS A 211 -28.89 -25.33 -7.65
C LYS A 211 -27.80 -26.18 -8.26
N ILE A 212 -26.79 -26.52 -7.45
CA ILE A 212 -25.70 -27.41 -7.85
C ILE A 212 -25.67 -28.65 -6.97
N SER A 213 -24.94 -29.67 -7.41
CA SER A 213 -24.71 -30.85 -6.58
C SER A 213 -23.89 -30.50 -5.33
N THR A 214 -24.14 -31.24 -4.27
CA THR A 214 -23.37 -31.06 -3.02
C THR A 214 -21.88 -31.29 -3.23
N SER A 215 -21.51 -32.30 -4.05
CA SER A 215 -20.12 -32.59 -4.39
C SER A 215 -19.44 -31.44 -5.11
N MET A 216 -20.12 -30.79 -6.07
CA MET A 216 -19.60 -29.65 -6.80
C MET A 216 -19.38 -28.45 -5.88
N LYS A 217 -20.27 -28.22 -4.92
CA LYS A 217 -20.10 -27.17 -3.91
C LYS A 217 -18.91 -27.43 -3.00
N TYR A 218 -18.73 -28.66 -2.49
CA TYR A 218 -17.55 -29.02 -1.72
C TYR A 218 -16.26 -28.85 -2.53
N PHE A 219 -16.26 -29.34 -3.77
CA PHE A 219 -15.13 -29.16 -4.68
C PHE A 219 -14.78 -27.67 -4.85
N SER A 220 -15.76 -26.82 -5.09
CA SER A 220 -15.51 -25.37 -5.25
C SER A 220 -14.97 -24.72 -3.97
N VAL A 221 -15.46 -25.10 -2.79
CA VAL A 221 -14.95 -24.59 -1.51
C VAL A 221 -13.51 -25.05 -1.27
N VAL A 222 -13.19 -26.30 -1.59
CA VAL A 222 -11.81 -26.81 -1.49
C VAL A 222 -10.89 -26.09 -2.47
N CYS A 223 -11.29 -25.94 -3.74
CA CYS A 223 -10.50 -25.20 -4.71
C CYS A 223 -10.25 -23.75 -4.27
N LEU A 224 -11.30 -23.08 -3.78
CA LEU A 224 -11.21 -21.73 -3.26
C LEU A 224 -10.23 -21.66 -2.08
N PHE A 225 -10.29 -22.59 -1.14
CA PHE A 225 -9.36 -22.69 -0.02
C PHE A 225 -7.92 -22.89 -0.52
N LEU A 226 -7.70 -23.83 -1.43
CA LEU A 226 -6.36 -24.09 -1.98
C LEU A 226 -5.79 -22.88 -2.71
N MET A 227 -6.61 -22.18 -3.49
CA MET A 227 -6.18 -20.96 -4.19
C MET A 227 -5.81 -19.84 -3.22
N ILE A 228 -6.63 -19.59 -2.22
CA ILE A 228 -6.43 -18.50 -1.27
C ILE A 228 -5.20 -18.76 -0.37
N PHE A 229 -5.01 -19.97 0.11
CA PHE A 229 -3.94 -20.27 1.09
C PHE A 229 -2.67 -20.82 0.44
N PHE A 230 -2.77 -21.50 -0.69
CA PHE A 230 -1.64 -22.18 -1.33
C PHE A 230 -1.36 -21.71 -2.77
N GLY A 231 -2.17 -20.84 -3.34
CA GLY A 231 -1.98 -20.34 -4.71
C GLY A 231 -0.60 -19.69 -4.94
N ALA A 232 0.02 -19.15 -3.91
CA ALA A 232 1.37 -18.60 -3.97
C ALA A 232 2.47 -19.67 -4.16
N PHE A 233 2.24 -20.94 -3.85
CA PHE A 233 3.19 -22.02 -4.16
C PHE A 233 3.27 -22.30 -5.65
N THR A 234 2.23 -21.94 -6.41
CA THR A 234 2.24 -21.98 -7.88
C THR A 234 2.91 -20.73 -8.47
N ILE A 235 3.08 -19.69 -7.67
CA ILE A 235 3.81 -18.47 -7.99
C ILE A 235 5.25 -18.71 -7.56
N GLY A 236 6.09 -19.20 -8.46
CA GLY A 236 7.52 -19.37 -8.25
C GLY A 236 8.18 -18.00 -7.98
N GLU A 237 7.98 -17.46 -6.80
CA GLU A 237 8.75 -16.31 -6.35
C GLU A 237 10.18 -16.74 -6.03
N ARG A 238 11.07 -16.60 -6.97
CA ARG A 238 12.40 -16.11 -6.60
C ARG A 238 12.18 -14.62 -6.27
N ALA A 239 12.29 -14.29 -4.99
CA ALA A 239 12.34 -12.91 -4.55
C ALA A 239 13.50 -12.23 -5.29
N MET A 240 13.20 -11.57 -6.41
CA MET A 240 14.10 -10.57 -6.93
C MET A 240 14.00 -9.38 -5.98
N PRO A 241 15.13 -8.84 -5.53
CA PRO A 241 15.12 -7.60 -4.79
C PRO A 241 14.38 -6.58 -5.65
N TYR A 242 13.42 -5.91 -5.06
CA TYR A 242 12.61 -4.83 -5.58
C TYR A 242 13.28 -4.03 -6.69
N ASN A 243 12.51 -3.43 -7.59
CA ASN A 243 12.87 -2.41 -8.59
C ASN A 243 13.51 -1.17 -7.93
N LEU A 244 14.57 -1.39 -7.17
CA LEU A 244 15.41 -0.34 -6.59
C LEU A 244 16.29 0.29 -7.67
N VAL A 245 16.56 -0.47 -8.68
CA VAL A 245 17.36 -0.09 -9.85
C VAL A 245 16.38 -0.10 -11.00
N GLY A 246 16.02 1.05 -11.53
CA GLY A 246 14.97 1.27 -12.53
C GLY A 246 15.14 0.45 -13.80
N GLY A 247 14.92 -0.83 -13.72
CA GLY A 247 14.95 -1.78 -14.81
C GLY A 247 13.60 -2.44 -14.99
N THR A 248 13.26 -2.67 -16.22
CA THR A 248 12.08 -3.37 -16.69
C THR A 248 11.73 -4.55 -15.79
N ASN A 249 10.50 -4.60 -15.34
CA ASN A 249 9.89 -5.69 -14.63
C ASN A 249 10.26 -7.06 -15.20
N THR A 250 11.34 -7.66 -14.76
CA THR A 250 11.42 -9.10 -14.73
C THR A 250 10.57 -9.58 -13.56
N ILE A 251 9.27 -9.30 -13.66
CA ILE A 251 8.27 -10.06 -12.95
C ILE A 251 8.45 -11.48 -13.44
N ARG A 252 9.16 -12.27 -12.66
CA ARG A 252 9.20 -13.68 -12.95
C ARG A 252 7.80 -14.22 -12.83
N GLU A 253 7.36 -14.69 -13.97
CA GLU A 253 6.11 -15.35 -14.26
C GLU A 253 5.69 -16.23 -13.09
N SER A 254 4.63 -15.81 -12.41
CA SER A 254 3.78 -16.72 -11.69
C SER A 254 3.30 -17.75 -12.72
N PHE A 255 3.20 -19.01 -12.35
CA PHE A 255 2.70 -20.07 -13.22
C PHE A 255 1.31 -19.72 -13.80
N LEU A 256 0.57 -18.85 -13.11
CA LEU A 256 -0.67 -18.24 -13.55
C LEU A 256 -0.62 -16.71 -13.38
N PRO A 257 -0.98 -15.93 -14.40
CA PRO A 257 -1.17 -14.48 -14.28
C PRO A 257 -2.14 -14.11 -13.13
N ARG A 258 -1.93 -12.98 -12.49
CA ARG A 258 -2.80 -12.51 -11.39
C ARG A 258 -4.25 -12.39 -11.82
N GLU A 259 -4.49 -11.94 -13.04
CA GLU A 259 -5.81 -11.84 -13.63
C GLU A 259 -6.53 -13.20 -13.66
N VAL A 260 -5.82 -14.24 -14.04
CA VAL A 260 -6.35 -15.62 -14.06
C VAL A 260 -6.68 -16.08 -12.64
N MET A 261 -5.81 -15.81 -11.67
CA MET A 261 -6.04 -16.16 -10.26
C MET A 261 -7.31 -15.48 -9.72
N VAL A 262 -7.52 -14.19 -10.00
CA VAL A 262 -8.73 -13.47 -9.60
C VAL A 262 -9.97 -14.06 -10.27
N ILE A 263 -9.94 -14.30 -11.58
CA ILE A 263 -11.08 -14.88 -12.33
C ILE A 263 -11.45 -16.26 -11.78
N LEU A 264 -10.48 -17.13 -11.55
CA LEU A 264 -10.73 -18.46 -10.96
C LEU A 264 -11.27 -18.35 -9.54
N THR A 265 -10.75 -17.41 -8.73
CA THR A 265 -11.27 -17.14 -7.38
C THR A 265 -12.72 -16.69 -7.43
N VAL A 266 -13.07 -15.79 -8.33
CA VAL A 266 -14.45 -15.34 -8.55
C VAL A 266 -15.33 -16.50 -8.97
N LEU A 267 -14.88 -17.35 -9.89
CA LEU A 267 -15.63 -18.53 -10.34
C LEU A 267 -15.92 -19.49 -9.18
N PHE A 268 -14.90 -19.87 -8.42
CA PHE A 268 -15.08 -20.78 -7.27
C PHE A 268 -15.88 -20.12 -6.13
N ALA A 269 -15.72 -18.81 -5.89
CA ALA A 269 -16.53 -18.07 -4.94
C ALA A 269 -18.01 -18.09 -5.31
N VAL A 270 -18.32 -17.87 -6.58
CA VAL A 270 -19.69 -17.94 -7.13
C VAL A 270 -20.27 -19.33 -6.95
N LEU A 271 -19.57 -20.38 -7.38
CA LEU A 271 -20.00 -21.76 -7.20
C LEU A 271 -20.23 -22.12 -5.73
N SER A 272 -19.38 -21.61 -4.84
CA SER A 272 -19.50 -21.82 -3.39
C SER A 272 -20.72 -21.10 -2.78
N CYS A 273 -21.19 -20.01 -3.41
CA CYS A 273 -22.38 -19.28 -2.98
C CYS A 273 -23.69 -19.97 -3.41
N LEU A 274 -23.65 -20.83 -4.44
CA LEU A 274 -24.84 -21.51 -4.96
C LEU A 274 -25.50 -22.41 -3.91
N GLN A 275 -26.81 -22.59 -4.05
CA GLN A 275 -27.58 -23.50 -3.20
C GLN A 275 -27.42 -24.94 -3.67
N THR A 276 -27.55 -25.89 -2.76
CA THR A 276 -27.58 -27.33 -3.07
C THR A 276 -28.97 -27.89 -2.87
N HIS A 277 -29.24 -29.02 -3.50
CA HIS A 277 -30.51 -29.74 -3.31
C HIS A 277 -30.69 -30.22 -1.86
N ASN A 278 -29.60 -30.46 -1.12
CA ASN A 278 -29.56 -30.93 0.28
C ASN A 278 -28.99 -29.87 1.20
N GLU A 279 -29.58 -28.67 1.26
CA GLU A 279 -29.07 -27.54 2.06
C GLU A 279 -28.93 -27.84 3.56
N ASN A 280 -29.77 -28.68 4.14
CA ASN A 280 -29.81 -28.94 5.56
C ASN A 280 -28.50 -29.51 6.12
N ARG A 281 -27.79 -30.40 5.40
CA ARG A 281 -26.53 -30.99 5.86
C ARG A 281 -25.37 -29.98 5.87
N LEU A 282 -25.21 -29.21 4.80
CA LEU A 282 -24.14 -28.23 4.70
C LEU A 282 -24.32 -27.06 5.67
N SER A 283 -25.53 -26.56 5.80
CA SER A 283 -25.87 -25.51 6.76
C SER A 283 -25.67 -25.99 8.19
N THR A 284 -25.96 -27.25 8.49
CA THR A 284 -25.73 -27.84 9.82
C THR A 284 -24.24 -27.99 10.13
N LEU A 285 -23.44 -28.51 9.20
CA LEU A 285 -21.98 -28.59 9.34
C LEU A 285 -21.33 -27.20 9.48
N ALA A 286 -21.75 -26.23 8.69
CA ALA A 286 -21.29 -24.85 8.81
C ALA A 286 -21.68 -24.26 10.17
N ARG A 287 -22.89 -24.51 10.66
CA ARG A 287 -23.37 -24.04 11.97
C ARG A 287 -22.54 -24.59 13.12
N GLN A 288 -21.98 -25.81 12.99
CA GLN A 288 -21.12 -26.45 13.97
C GLN A 288 -19.71 -25.85 14.01
N SER A 289 -19.32 -25.00 13.01
CA SER A 289 -18.03 -24.32 13.02
C SER A 289 -18.00 -23.24 14.11
N ILE A 290 -17.35 -23.57 15.22
CA ILE A 290 -17.23 -22.71 16.41
C ILE A 290 -16.33 -21.49 16.10
N ILE A 291 -15.47 -21.55 15.11
CA ILE A 291 -14.48 -20.52 14.78
C ILE A 291 -14.89 -19.71 13.56
N LEU A 292 -15.09 -20.34 12.40
CA LEU A 292 -15.21 -19.63 11.12
C LEU A 292 -16.50 -18.80 11.01
N VAL A 293 -17.61 -19.30 11.52
CA VAL A 293 -18.88 -18.57 11.45
C VAL A 293 -18.88 -17.31 12.34
N PRO A 294 -18.42 -17.35 13.60
CA PRO A 294 -18.25 -16.13 14.41
C PRO A 294 -17.28 -15.13 13.76
N LEU A 295 -16.13 -15.59 13.24
CA LEU A 295 -15.17 -14.72 12.54
C LEU A 295 -15.83 -14.06 11.30
N GLY A 296 -16.60 -14.82 10.52
CA GLY A 296 -17.32 -14.29 9.38
C GLY A 296 -18.35 -13.20 9.73
N ARG A 297 -19.00 -13.33 10.87
CA ARG A 297 -19.95 -12.29 11.38
C ARG A 297 -19.23 -11.04 11.83
N MET A 298 -18.05 -11.16 12.42
CA MET A 298 -17.21 -10.04 12.89
C MET A 298 -16.20 -9.58 11.83
N SER A 299 -16.30 -10.07 10.59
CA SER A 299 -15.29 -9.85 9.56
C SER A 299 -15.01 -8.38 9.27
N LEU A 300 -15.99 -7.47 9.37
CA LEU A 300 -15.79 -6.04 9.18
C LEU A 300 -14.95 -5.43 10.31
N SER A 301 -15.26 -5.75 11.56
CA SER A 301 -14.47 -5.27 12.70
C SER A 301 -13.04 -5.81 12.64
N ILE A 302 -12.83 -7.11 12.36
CA ILE A 302 -11.49 -7.71 12.22
C ILE A 302 -10.73 -7.05 11.07
N PHE A 303 -11.42 -6.80 9.94
CA PHE A 303 -10.85 -6.13 8.79
C PHE A 303 -10.34 -4.72 9.14
N LEU A 304 -11.04 -3.97 9.97
CA LEU A 304 -10.64 -2.61 10.32
C LEU A 304 -9.51 -2.56 11.36
N TRP A 305 -9.43 -3.52 12.29
CA TRP A 305 -8.44 -3.49 13.36
C TRP A 305 -7.08 -4.08 12.99
N HIS A 306 -7.02 -5.12 12.14
CA HIS A 306 -5.78 -5.86 11.92
C HIS A 306 -4.66 -5.01 11.31
N GLN A 307 -4.95 -4.24 10.26
CA GLN A 307 -3.93 -3.49 9.53
C GLN A 307 -3.28 -2.37 10.35
N PRO A 308 -4.01 -1.52 11.08
CA PRO A 308 -3.39 -0.53 11.97
C PRO A 308 -2.44 -1.16 12.98
N LEU A 309 -2.80 -2.28 13.58
CA LEU A 309 -1.93 -2.98 14.54
C LEU A 309 -0.65 -3.48 13.88
N PHE A 310 -0.74 -4.07 12.70
CA PHE A 310 0.43 -4.55 11.95
C PHE A 310 1.31 -3.40 11.46
N ALA A 311 0.70 -2.33 10.93
CA ALA A 311 1.42 -1.16 10.45
C ALA A 311 2.17 -0.45 11.58
N TYR A 312 1.53 -0.27 12.74
CA TYR A 312 2.19 0.34 13.90
C TYR A 312 3.28 -0.54 14.48
N TYR A 313 3.09 -1.87 14.51
CA TYR A 313 4.17 -2.75 14.91
C TYR A 313 5.40 -2.56 14.01
N ARG A 314 5.19 -2.55 12.68
CA ARG A 314 6.29 -2.33 11.72
C ARG A 314 6.91 -0.94 11.83
N TYR A 315 6.10 0.04 12.09
CA TYR A 315 6.58 1.42 12.22
C TYR A 315 7.46 1.61 13.46
N PHE A 316 7.10 1.02 14.59
CA PHE A 316 7.77 1.26 15.86
C PHE A 316 8.75 0.16 16.29
N PHE A 317 8.63 -1.06 15.81
CA PHE A 317 9.39 -2.19 16.36
C PHE A 317 10.25 -2.91 15.32
N ASP A 318 9.66 -3.59 14.35
CA ASP A 318 10.38 -4.40 13.37
C ASP A 318 9.55 -4.57 12.10
N ASP A 319 10.24 -4.58 10.97
CA ASP A 319 9.64 -4.80 9.64
C ASP A 319 9.04 -6.23 9.52
N VAL A 320 9.64 -7.20 10.21
CA VAL A 320 9.22 -8.60 10.20
C VAL A 320 8.43 -8.95 11.45
N ILE A 321 7.20 -9.42 11.26
CA ILE A 321 6.36 -9.89 12.36
C ILE A 321 6.69 -11.35 12.65
N SER A 322 7.33 -11.61 13.80
CA SER A 322 7.60 -12.98 14.26
C SER A 322 6.30 -13.71 14.63
N THR A 323 6.35 -15.06 14.68
CA THR A 323 5.16 -15.88 15.00
C THR A 323 4.51 -15.49 16.33
N SER A 324 5.31 -15.28 17.38
CA SER A 324 4.80 -14.93 18.71
C SER A 324 4.10 -13.58 18.70
N ILE A 325 4.69 -12.60 18.03
CA ILE A 325 4.10 -11.26 17.87
C ILE A 325 2.84 -11.32 17.02
N LEU A 326 2.84 -12.11 15.94
CA LEU A 326 1.65 -12.31 15.12
C LEU A 326 0.47 -12.83 15.94
N VAL A 327 0.68 -13.83 16.77
CA VAL A 327 -0.37 -14.38 17.65
C VAL A 327 -0.89 -13.30 18.60
N CYS A 328 0.00 -12.50 19.20
CA CYS A 328 -0.40 -11.39 20.08
C CYS A 328 -1.21 -10.31 19.32
N LEU A 329 -0.76 -9.88 18.14
CA LEU A 329 -1.43 -8.85 17.35
C LEU A 329 -2.79 -9.32 16.82
N VAL A 330 -2.89 -10.58 16.36
CA VAL A 330 -4.14 -11.20 15.93
C VAL A 330 -5.10 -11.37 17.12
N GLY A 331 -4.59 -11.78 18.28
CA GLY A 331 -5.37 -11.83 19.52
C GLY A 331 -5.92 -10.48 19.92
N LEU A 332 -5.10 -9.42 19.86
CA LEU A 332 -5.53 -8.04 20.14
C LEU A 332 -6.56 -7.55 19.12
N ALA A 333 -6.32 -7.78 17.82
CA ALA A 333 -7.27 -7.46 16.77
C ALA A 333 -8.62 -8.14 16.99
N PHE A 334 -8.61 -9.41 17.41
CA PHE A 334 -9.82 -10.15 17.73
C PHE A 334 -10.56 -9.57 18.95
N LEU A 335 -9.86 -9.26 20.04
CA LEU A 335 -10.44 -8.66 21.23
C LEU A 335 -11.09 -7.30 20.92
N LEU A 336 -10.39 -6.42 20.20
CA LEU A 336 -10.93 -5.14 19.76
C LEU A 336 -12.14 -5.33 18.83
N SER A 337 -12.11 -6.37 17.98
CA SER A 337 -13.22 -6.69 17.09
C SER A 337 -14.44 -7.20 17.83
N VAL A 338 -14.28 -8.04 18.85
CA VAL A 338 -15.36 -8.48 19.72
C VAL A 338 -16.01 -7.26 20.41
N PHE A 339 -15.18 -6.38 20.98
CA PHE A 339 -15.66 -5.17 21.64
C PHE A 339 -16.48 -4.29 20.68
N THR A 340 -15.89 -3.93 19.51
CA THR A 340 -16.56 -3.06 18.55
C THR A 340 -17.78 -3.71 17.90
N TYR A 341 -17.75 -5.02 17.66
CA TYR A 341 -18.90 -5.75 17.12
C TYR A 341 -20.11 -5.72 18.08
N TYR A 342 -19.89 -6.05 19.36
CA TYR A 342 -20.99 -6.11 20.33
C TYR A 342 -21.49 -4.75 20.78
N ILE A 343 -20.61 -3.75 20.93
CA ILE A 343 -20.97 -2.42 21.44
C ILE A 343 -21.43 -1.48 20.31
N ILE A 344 -20.84 -1.60 19.13
CA ILE A 344 -21.07 -0.64 18.03
C ILE A 344 -21.93 -1.26 16.94
N GLU A 345 -21.44 -2.31 16.25
CA GLU A 345 -22.16 -2.86 15.09
C GLU A 345 -23.55 -3.38 15.41
N ARG A 346 -23.73 -3.95 16.60
CA ARG A 346 -25.03 -4.50 17.03
C ARG A 346 -25.94 -3.50 17.73
N CYS A 347 -25.40 -2.47 18.37
CA CYS A 347 -26.16 -1.56 19.25
C CYS A 347 -26.51 -0.24 18.58
N ILE A 348 -25.80 0.20 17.53
CA ILE A 348 -26.14 1.46 16.85
C ILE A 348 -27.50 1.34 16.17
N THR A 349 -28.42 2.18 16.59
CA THR A 349 -29.74 2.39 16.00
C THR A 349 -29.79 3.75 15.30
N ILE A 350 -30.49 3.81 14.15
CA ILE A 350 -30.64 5.07 13.40
C ILE A 350 -31.76 5.89 14.04
N ASN A 351 -31.39 6.89 14.85
CA ASN A 351 -32.27 7.85 15.45
C ASN A 351 -31.67 9.27 15.37
N LYS A 352 -32.38 10.29 15.83
CA LYS A 352 -31.93 11.69 15.75
C LYS A 352 -30.60 11.90 16.50
N THR A 353 -30.47 11.34 17.70
CA THR A 353 -29.24 11.48 18.49
C THR A 353 -28.04 10.82 17.82
N SER A 354 -28.19 9.58 17.34
CA SER A 354 -27.09 8.88 16.67
C SER A 354 -26.66 9.57 15.37
N ARG A 355 -27.61 10.21 14.63
CA ARG A 355 -27.27 11.04 13.45
C ARG A 355 -26.41 12.23 13.84
N VAL A 356 -26.84 12.98 14.87
CA VAL A 356 -26.09 14.16 15.35
C VAL A 356 -24.71 13.74 15.87
N CYS A 357 -24.62 12.70 16.70
CA CYS A 357 -23.34 12.19 17.20
C CYS A 357 -22.41 11.76 16.07
N LEU A 358 -22.91 11.06 15.05
CA LEU A 358 -22.10 10.61 13.91
C LEU A 358 -21.57 11.80 13.09
N ILE A 359 -22.43 12.79 12.82
CA ILE A 359 -22.04 14.01 12.10
C ILE A 359 -20.99 14.79 12.88
N LEU A 360 -21.19 15.00 14.19
CA LEU A 360 -20.22 15.71 15.02
C LEU A 360 -18.89 14.97 15.08
N SER A 361 -18.90 13.65 15.29
CA SER A 361 -17.68 12.84 15.29
C SER A 361 -16.95 12.93 13.96
N PHE A 362 -17.67 12.84 12.84
CA PHE A 362 -17.12 13.00 11.52
C PHE A 362 -16.46 14.38 11.33
N LEU A 363 -17.14 15.46 11.71
CA LEU A 363 -16.61 16.82 11.57
C LEU A 363 -15.37 17.03 12.44
N ILE A 364 -15.39 16.56 13.70
CA ILE A 364 -14.25 16.71 14.62
C ILE A 364 -13.03 15.94 14.11
N VAL A 365 -13.20 14.69 13.71
CA VAL A 365 -12.10 13.85 13.22
C VAL A 365 -11.48 14.45 11.95
N ASN A 366 -12.32 14.91 11.00
CA ASN A 366 -11.82 15.51 9.78
C ASN A 366 -11.18 16.88 10.00
N ALA A 367 -11.76 17.72 10.87
CA ALA A 367 -11.15 19.01 11.20
C ALA A 367 -9.77 18.84 11.85
N PHE A 368 -9.62 17.87 12.77
CA PHE A 368 -8.33 17.56 13.38
C PHE A 368 -7.33 16.99 12.36
N SER A 369 -7.77 16.08 11.49
CA SER A 369 -6.93 15.54 10.42
C SER A 369 -6.47 16.61 9.44
N LEU A 370 -7.37 17.49 8.99
CA LEU A 370 -7.05 18.60 8.10
C LEU A 370 -6.09 19.59 8.77
N TRP A 371 -6.24 19.84 10.08
CA TRP A 371 -5.29 20.65 10.83
C TRP A 371 -3.89 20.03 10.84
N ILE A 372 -3.77 18.71 11.10
CA ILE A 372 -2.48 17.99 11.02
C ILE A 372 -1.89 18.11 9.62
N TYR A 373 -2.71 17.90 8.60
CA TYR A 373 -2.30 18.00 7.20
C TYR A 373 -1.77 19.39 6.84
N GLN A 374 -2.50 20.45 7.22
CA GLN A 374 -2.09 21.84 6.97
C GLN A 374 -0.79 22.23 7.69
N LYS A 375 -0.54 21.60 8.85
CA LYS A 375 0.74 21.73 9.57
C LYS A 375 1.86 20.86 8.99
N GLY A 376 1.63 20.13 7.90
CA GLY A 376 2.61 19.19 7.34
C GLY A 376 2.97 18.04 8.28
N GLY A 377 2.10 17.74 9.26
CA GLY A 377 2.40 16.81 10.35
C GLY A 377 3.32 17.38 11.44
N ILE A 378 3.74 18.64 11.32
CA ILE A 378 4.61 19.33 12.31
C ILE A 378 3.74 19.82 13.46
N VAL A 379 3.42 18.90 14.35
CA VAL A 379 2.58 19.17 15.53
C VAL A 379 3.41 19.30 16.83
N ARG A 380 4.72 19.19 16.71
CA ARG A 380 5.70 19.30 17.80
C ARG A 380 7.10 19.51 17.25
N ASP A 381 8.02 19.96 18.11
CA ASP A 381 9.44 20.04 17.79
C ASP A 381 10.05 18.68 17.48
N ILE A 382 10.88 18.60 16.44
CA ILE A 382 11.69 17.44 16.07
C ILE A 382 13.13 17.91 15.81
N PRO A 383 13.91 18.14 16.87
CA PRO A 383 15.27 18.67 16.74
C PRO A 383 16.18 17.81 15.85
N GLU A 384 15.96 16.51 15.80
CA GLU A 384 16.70 15.56 14.98
C GLU A 384 16.51 15.74 13.47
N LEU A 385 15.49 16.49 13.07
CA LEU A 385 15.23 16.89 11.68
C LEU A 385 15.38 18.41 11.47
N ASP A 386 15.80 19.15 12.51
CA ASP A 386 15.85 20.62 12.54
C ASP A 386 14.47 21.26 12.29
N ILE A 387 13.43 20.65 12.82
CA ILE A 387 12.05 21.08 12.67
C ILE A 387 11.55 21.64 14.00
N ARG A 388 10.95 22.85 13.95
CA ARG A 388 10.30 23.51 15.10
C ARG A 388 8.79 23.62 14.88
N GLU A 389 8.04 23.47 15.97
CA GLU A 389 6.59 23.69 15.94
C GLU A 389 6.31 25.13 15.51
N GLY A 390 5.41 25.27 14.52
CA GLY A 390 5.06 26.58 13.95
C GLY A 390 5.86 26.98 12.72
N GLU A 391 6.85 26.22 12.28
CA GLU A 391 7.45 26.42 10.96
C GLU A 391 6.38 26.20 9.88
N THR A 392 6.44 27.09 8.89
CA THR A 392 5.37 27.17 7.87
C THR A 392 5.63 26.35 6.64
N ASP A 393 6.80 25.72 6.50
CA ASP A 393 7.10 24.85 5.36
C ASP A 393 6.95 23.37 5.70
N PRO A 394 5.76 22.79 5.47
CA PRO A 394 5.48 21.39 5.72
C PRO A 394 6.23 20.43 4.77
N MET A 395 6.92 20.98 3.75
CA MET A 395 7.53 20.23 2.65
C MET A 395 9.06 20.32 2.66
N THR A 396 9.68 20.76 3.77
CA THR A 396 11.14 20.98 3.88
C THR A 396 11.96 19.79 3.34
N PHE A 397 11.50 18.56 3.58
CA PHE A 397 12.12 17.36 3.04
C PHE A 397 11.99 17.24 1.51
N GLU A 398 10.76 17.34 1.00
CA GLU A 398 10.50 17.20 -0.43
C GLU A 398 11.22 18.31 -1.19
N HIS A 399 11.15 19.56 -0.70
CA HIS A 399 11.87 20.69 -1.30
C HIS A 399 13.39 20.46 -1.34
N TYR A 400 13.98 19.95 -0.25
CA TYR A 400 15.41 19.66 -0.24
C TYR A 400 15.78 18.59 -1.26
N THR A 401 15.08 17.48 -1.29
CA THR A 401 15.39 16.39 -2.22
C THR A 401 15.08 16.76 -3.67
N ASP A 402 13.99 17.47 -3.91
CA ASP A 402 13.49 17.82 -5.24
C ASP A 402 14.22 19.01 -5.88
N ARG A 403 15.02 19.75 -5.09
CA ARG A 403 15.89 20.79 -5.65
C ARG A 403 16.80 20.28 -6.78
N ILE A 404 17.09 18.96 -6.81
CA ILE A 404 17.93 18.35 -7.83
C ILE A 404 17.28 18.41 -9.21
N TYR A 405 15.95 18.39 -9.31
CA TYR A 405 15.26 18.54 -10.61
C TYR A 405 15.54 19.87 -11.30
N GLN A 406 15.98 20.90 -10.55
CA GLN A 406 16.43 22.17 -11.13
C GLN A 406 17.72 22.01 -11.96
N TYR A 407 18.46 20.92 -11.78
CA TYR A 407 19.66 20.59 -12.52
C TYR A 407 19.39 19.71 -13.75
N ASP A 408 18.12 19.44 -14.10
CA ASP A 408 17.74 18.75 -15.32
C ASP A 408 17.81 19.69 -16.53
N HIS A 409 19.04 20.06 -16.90
CA HIS A 409 19.33 20.98 -18.01
C HIS A 409 20.69 20.66 -18.65
N GLU A 410 20.94 21.21 -19.84
CA GLU A 410 22.19 21.12 -20.57
C GLU A 410 23.33 21.84 -19.83
N PHE A 411 24.58 21.42 -20.12
CA PHE A 411 25.75 22.09 -19.57
C PHE A 411 25.97 23.47 -20.18
N SER A 412 26.42 24.41 -19.35
CA SER A 412 26.81 25.75 -19.84
C SER A 412 28.15 25.67 -20.58
N GLN A 413 28.21 26.33 -21.73
CA GLN A 413 29.42 26.35 -22.57
C GLN A 413 30.52 27.26 -22.01
N ASN A 414 30.16 28.25 -21.19
CA ASN A 414 31.09 29.26 -20.69
C ASN A 414 31.72 28.89 -19.32
N ASN A 415 31.84 27.61 -19.01
CA ASN A 415 32.32 27.17 -17.70
C ASN A 415 33.42 26.12 -17.86
N SER A 416 34.57 26.36 -17.21
CA SER A 416 35.71 25.44 -17.19
C SER A 416 35.63 24.33 -16.14
N LYS A 417 34.53 24.29 -15.38
CA LYS A 417 34.31 23.26 -14.35
C LYS A 417 34.08 21.88 -14.98
N LYS A 418 34.45 20.83 -14.23
CA LYS A 418 34.17 19.46 -14.66
C LYS A 418 32.67 19.22 -14.79
N LYS A 419 32.23 18.68 -15.90
CA LYS A 419 30.84 18.39 -16.25
C LYS A 419 30.45 17.00 -15.75
N ILE A 420 29.59 16.96 -14.75
CA ILE A 420 29.12 15.72 -14.10
C ILE A 420 27.67 15.49 -14.46
N LEU A 421 27.37 14.36 -15.09
CA LEU A 421 26.02 13.91 -15.37
C LEU A 421 25.61 12.81 -14.38
N VAL A 422 24.55 13.03 -13.60
CA VAL A 422 24.01 12.05 -12.67
C VAL A 422 22.68 11.54 -13.20
N ILE A 423 22.56 10.22 -13.38
CA ILE A 423 21.37 9.60 -13.99
C ILE A 423 20.79 8.56 -13.05
N GLY A 424 19.49 8.54 -12.91
CA GLY A 424 18.76 7.51 -12.18
C GLY A 424 17.69 8.05 -11.24
N ASN A 425 17.14 7.16 -10.42
CA ASN A 425 16.04 7.44 -9.50
C ASN A 425 16.46 8.22 -8.24
N SER A 426 15.66 8.13 -7.17
CA SER A 426 15.90 8.84 -5.91
C SER A 426 17.27 8.53 -5.26
N PHE A 427 17.90 7.40 -5.53
CA PHE A 427 19.27 7.12 -5.06
C PHE A 427 20.31 7.98 -5.81
N ALA A 428 20.15 8.14 -7.13
CA ALA A 428 20.98 9.06 -7.92
C ALA A 428 20.74 10.51 -7.51
N ARG A 429 19.49 10.89 -7.24
CA ARG A 429 19.12 12.21 -6.69
C ARG A 429 19.83 12.51 -5.37
N ASP A 430 19.87 11.54 -4.45
CA ASP A 430 20.61 11.67 -3.19
C ASP A 430 22.10 11.80 -3.41
N PHE A 431 22.66 11.05 -4.37
CA PHE A 431 24.08 11.19 -4.73
C PHE A 431 24.39 12.57 -5.31
N ALA A 432 23.53 13.12 -6.15
CA ALA A 432 23.65 14.49 -6.63
C ALA A 432 23.61 15.50 -5.48
N ASN A 433 22.75 15.31 -4.47
CA ASN A 433 22.74 16.12 -3.26
C ASN A 433 24.06 16.00 -2.48
N ILE A 434 24.64 14.80 -2.35
CA ILE A 434 25.94 14.61 -1.71
C ILE A 434 27.03 15.42 -2.43
N LEU A 435 27.05 15.39 -3.77
CA LEU A 435 28.02 16.17 -4.56
C LEU A 435 27.87 17.68 -4.31
N LEU A 436 26.63 18.19 -4.28
CA LEU A 436 26.32 19.61 -4.02
C LEU A 436 26.67 20.05 -2.59
N GLU A 437 26.64 19.15 -1.60
CA GLU A 437 27.03 19.44 -0.22
C GLU A 437 28.54 19.19 0.01
N SER A 438 29.25 18.65 -0.98
CA SER A 438 30.68 18.39 -0.88
C SER A 438 31.53 19.62 -1.26
N ARG A 439 32.82 19.54 -0.96
CA ARG A 439 33.83 20.54 -1.41
C ARG A 439 33.97 20.62 -2.93
N LEU A 440 33.45 19.62 -3.65
CA LEU A 440 33.46 19.57 -5.11
C LEU A 440 32.47 20.52 -5.77
N ARG A 441 31.47 21.02 -5.04
CA ARG A 441 30.41 21.89 -5.55
C ARG A 441 30.93 23.02 -6.43
N ASP A 442 32.02 23.68 -6.00
CA ASP A 442 32.55 24.84 -6.71
C ASP A 442 33.42 24.48 -7.92
N SER A 443 33.86 23.22 -8.02
CA SER A 443 34.71 22.69 -9.12
C SER A 443 33.95 21.90 -10.17
N ILE A 444 32.66 21.59 -9.94
CA ILE A 444 31.83 20.81 -10.86
C ILE A 444 30.68 21.64 -11.45
N GLN A 445 30.22 21.23 -12.62
CA GLN A 445 28.93 21.59 -13.19
C GLN A 445 28.07 20.33 -13.23
N LEU A 446 27.01 20.31 -12.41
CA LEU A 446 26.10 19.18 -12.28
C LEU A 446 24.98 19.28 -13.28
N SER A 447 24.66 18.17 -13.96
CA SER A 447 23.42 17.92 -14.66
C SER A 447 22.80 16.64 -14.10
N TYR A 448 21.49 16.60 -13.93
CA TYR A 448 20.76 15.44 -13.45
C TYR A 448 19.70 15.01 -14.46
N HIS A 449 19.48 13.70 -14.59
CA HIS A 449 18.38 13.16 -15.38
C HIS A 449 17.77 11.91 -14.71
N TYR A 450 16.43 11.79 -14.74
CA TYR A 450 15.75 10.73 -13.99
C TYR A 450 15.98 9.32 -14.57
N GLY A 451 15.96 9.16 -15.89
CA GLY A 451 16.10 7.86 -16.55
C GLY A 451 17.22 7.82 -17.57
N ILE A 452 17.83 6.65 -17.79
CA ILE A 452 18.90 6.54 -18.78
C ILE A 452 18.38 6.38 -20.21
N GLY A 453 17.14 5.86 -20.39
CA GLY A 453 16.59 5.52 -21.70
C GLY A 453 16.24 6.73 -22.57
N ASP A 454 15.91 7.86 -21.96
CA ASP A 454 15.53 9.12 -22.59
C ASP A 454 16.50 10.27 -22.30
N CYS A 455 17.69 9.95 -21.75
CA CYS A 455 18.71 10.94 -21.45
C CYS A 455 19.22 11.60 -22.73
N PRO A 456 19.24 12.96 -22.83
CA PRO A 456 19.73 13.65 -24.00
C PRO A 456 21.21 13.34 -24.31
N LEU A 457 21.48 12.85 -25.51
CA LEU A 457 22.85 12.51 -25.95
C LEU A 457 23.79 13.71 -26.02
N SER A 458 23.27 14.93 -26.15
CA SER A 458 24.04 16.18 -26.00
C SER A 458 24.80 16.22 -24.68
N ARG A 459 24.14 15.90 -23.56
CA ARG A 459 24.74 15.87 -22.22
C ARG A 459 25.79 14.76 -22.10
N VAL A 460 25.53 13.59 -22.69
CA VAL A 460 26.48 12.46 -22.72
C VAL A 460 27.76 12.82 -23.45
N ARG A 461 27.68 13.55 -24.59
CA ARG A 461 28.85 13.98 -25.38
C ARG A 461 29.67 15.06 -24.69
N GLU A 462 29.07 15.82 -23.78
CA GLU A 462 29.75 16.93 -23.14
C GLU A 462 30.29 16.62 -21.74
N CYS A 463 29.78 15.60 -21.06
CA CYS A 463 30.16 15.31 -19.68
C CYS A 463 31.56 14.70 -19.58
N ASP A 464 32.22 14.96 -18.46
CA ASP A 464 33.50 14.33 -18.09
C ASP A 464 33.23 12.97 -17.42
N HIS A 465 32.21 12.89 -16.56
CA HIS A 465 31.83 11.67 -15.85
C HIS A 465 30.32 11.51 -15.81
N ILE A 466 29.87 10.25 -15.99
CA ILE A 466 28.49 9.85 -15.76
C ILE A 466 28.44 9.01 -14.48
N TYR A 467 27.57 9.39 -13.55
CA TYR A 467 27.22 8.56 -12.38
C TYR A 467 25.82 8.02 -12.57
N PHE A 468 25.69 6.70 -12.67
CA PHE A 468 24.43 6.03 -12.94
C PHE A 468 24.01 5.13 -11.79
N PHE A 469 22.78 5.30 -11.29
CA PHE A 469 22.17 4.34 -10.39
C PHE A 469 21.35 3.33 -11.19
N GLY A 470 21.93 2.17 -11.46
CA GLY A 470 21.34 1.11 -12.26
C GLY A 470 22.35 -0.01 -12.53
N TRP A 471 21.89 -1.04 -13.21
CA TRP A 471 22.77 -2.11 -13.68
C TRP A 471 23.62 -1.65 -14.85
N LYS A 472 24.87 -2.07 -14.90
CA LYS A 472 25.78 -1.68 -16.00
C LYS A 472 25.24 -2.11 -17.37
N HIS A 473 24.60 -3.28 -17.46
CA HIS A 473 23.98 -3.78 -18.68
C HIS A 473 22.73 -3.00 -19.13
N GLU A 474 22.14 -2.18 -18.25
CA GLU A 474 21.01 -1.30 -18.57
C GLU A 474 21.45 0.00 -19.25
N VAL A 475 22.73 0.33 -19.21
CA VAL A 475 23.26 1.49 -19.91
C VAL A 475 23.20 1.22 -21.42
N PRO A 476 22.37 1.96 -22.19
CA PRO A 476 22.21 1.71 -23.62
C PRO A 476 23.52 1.82 -24.38
N GLU A 477 23.71 0.98 -25.38
CA GLU A 477 24.90 0.99 -26.21
C GLU A 477 25.16 2.36 -26.85
N VAL A 478 24.11 3.09 -27.21
CA VAL A 478 24.20 4.45 -27.74
C VAL A 478 24.86 5.43 -26.76
N VAL A 479 24.75 5.21 -25.46
CA VAL A 479 25.42 6.04 -24.43
C VAL A 479 26.92 5.78 -24.50
N TRP A 480 27.34 4.50 -24.51
CA TRP A 480 28.74 4.12 -24.61
C TRP A 480 29.42 4.66 -25.88
N GLN A 481 28.72 4.60 -27.01
CA GLN A 481 29.22 5.08 -28.30
C GLN A 481 29.33 6.60 -28.42
N ASN A 482 28.60 7.34 -27.58
CA ASN A 482 28.58 8.81 -27.59
C ASN A 482 29.39 9.43 -26.46
N LEU A 483 30.09 8.64 -25.64
CA LEU A 483 31.02 9.18 -24.66
C LEU A 483 32.18 9.92 -25.36
N ARG A 484 32.51 11.08 -24.84
CA ARG A 484 33.69 11.81 -25.29
C ARG A 484 34.98 11.08 -24.87
N PRO A 485 36.08 11.16 -25.64
CA PRO A 485 37.38 10.58 -25.25
C PRO A 485 37.82 11.07 -23.86
N GLY A 486 38.12 10.12 -22.97
CA GLY A 486 38.48 10.41 -21.56
C GLY A 486 37.34 10.49 -20.57
N SER A 487 36.09 10.43 -21.02
CA SER A 487 34.92 10.30 -20.16
C SER A 487 34.71 8.86 -19.72
N ASP A 488 34.08 8.68 -18.57
CA ASP A 488 33.76 7.36 -18.03
C ASP A 488 32.37 7.31 -17.36
N VAL A 489 31.89 6.08 -17.13
CA VAL A 489 30.60 5.81 -16.48
C VAL A 489 30.86 5.03 -15.21
N TRP A 490 30.27 5.51 -14.12
CA TRP A 490 30.39 4.96 -12.77
C TRP A 490 29.02 4.51 -12.25
N GLY A 491 28.99 3.36 -11.60
CA GLY A 491 27.80 2.89 -10.87
C GLY A 491 27.71 3.52 -9.48
N ILE A 492 26.52 3.96 -9.12
CA ILE A 492 26.23 4.44 -7.76
C ILE A 492 25.70 3.28 -6.92
N GLY A 493 26.20 3.12 -5.71
CA GLY A 493 25.78 2.11 -4.75
C GLY A 493 24.48 2.48 -4.00
N THR A 494 23.88 1.47 -3.42
CA THR A 494 22.78 1.67 -2.49
C THR A 494 23.27 2.25 -1.16
N LYS A 495 22.34 2.76 -0.37
CA LYS A 495 22.53 3.13 1.02
C LYS A 495 21.27 2.80 1.80
N ASN A 496 21.41 2.45 3.07
CA ASN A 496 20.28 2.15 3.93
C ASN A 496 20.64 2.39 5.39
N HIS A 497 19.75 3.00 6.15
CA HIS A 497 19.89 3.30 7.58
C HIS A 497 18.69 2.74 8.37
N GLY A 498 18.23 1.53 8.00
CA GLY A 498 17.11 0.85 8.65
C GLY A 498 15.84 0.83 7.82
N THR A 499 14.73 0.44 8.44
CA THR A 499 13.42 0.24 7.78
C THR A 499 12.44 1.38 8.05
N SER A 500 12.52 1.98 9.24
CA SER A 500 11.68 3.11 9.65
C SER A 500 12.38 3.91 10.75
N ASN A 501 12.40 5.22 10.64
CA ASN A 501 12.91 6.09 11.68
C ASN A 501 12.05 6.06 12.95
N GLY A 502 10.79 5.67 12.86
CA GLY A 502 9.91 5.49 14.00
C GLY A 502 10.43 4.48 15.03
N ILE A 503 11.16 3.43 14.56
CA ILE A 503 11.82 2.43 15.41
C ILE A 503 12.80 3.07 16.37
N TYR A 504 13.51 4.09 15.92
CA TYR A 504 14.52 4.81 16.70
C TYR A 504 13.91 5.98 17.47
N TYR A 505 13.06 6.75 16.84
CA TYR A 505 12.42 7.93 17.42
C TYR A 505 11.57 7.64 18.66
N LYS A 506 10.95 6.45 18.77
CA LYS A 506 10.23 6.04 19.98
C LYS A 506 11.11 6.09 21.24
N ASN A 507 12.44 5.92 21.09
CA ASN A 507 13.42 5.90 22.17
C ASN A 507 13.95 7.29 22.53
N ARG A 508 13.37 8.39 22.03
CA ARG A 508 13.86 9.78 22.18
C ARG A 508 14.07 10.27 23.62
N HIS A 509 13.49 9.58 24.57
CA HIS A 509 13.66 9.88 26.00
C HIS A 509 14.67 8.93 26.68
N CYS A 510 15.31 8.03 25.95
CA CYS A 510 16.29 7.08 26.49
C CYS A 510 17.71 7.65 26.40
N PRO A 511 18.59 7.39 27.40
CA PRO A 511 19.97 7.86 27.37
C PRO A 511 20.79 7.41 26.14
N PHE A 512 20.46 6.25 25.57
CA PHE A 512 21.13 5.67 24.40
C PHE A 512 20.59 6.17 23.06
N TYR A 513 19.69 7.14 23.05
CA TYR A 513 18.94 7.53 21.84
C TYR A 513 19.85 7.82 20.65
N PHE A 514 20.83 8.71 20.81
CA PHE A 514 21.72 9.12 19.72
C PHE A 514 22.81 8.10 19.37
N THR A 515 22.98 7.05 20.18
CA THR A 515 23.95 5.97 19.91
C THR A 515 23.35 4.78 19.18
N GLN A 516 22.06 4.83 18.87
CA GLN A 516 21.36 3.77 18.18
C GLN A 516 21.95 3.52 16.80
N ARG A 517 21.95 2.25 16.40
CA ARG A 517 22.40 1.82 15.09
C ARG A 517 21.35 0.97 14.42
N ALA A 518 21.32 1.03 13.10
CA ALA A 518 20.40 0.28 12.27
C ALA A 518 21.07 -0.97 11.68
N THR A 519 20.27 -2.01 11.46
CA THR A 519 20.65 -3.12 10.59
C THR A 519 20.22 -2.80 9.16
N ILE A 520 21.11 -3.05 8.20
CA ILE A 520 20.80 -2.84 6.77
C ILE A 520 19.74 -3.84 6.33
N ARG A 521 18.77 -3.39 5.59
CA ARG A 521 17.78 -4.29 4.98
C ARG A 521 18.47 -5.27 4.03
N ARG A 522 18.13 -6.55 4.19
CA ARG A 522 18.77 -7.64 3.45
C ARG A 522 18.66 -7.50 1.93
N ASP A 523 17.51 -7.01 1.43
CA ASP A 523 17.30 -6.78 0.00
C ASP A 523 18.25 -5.71 -0.55
N LEU A 524 18.38 -4.57 0.14
CA LEU A 524 19.29 -3.49 -0.23
C LEU A 524 20.76 -3.90 -0.14
N TYR A 525 21.11 -4.66 0.88
CA TYR A 525 22.45 -5.22 1.01
C TYR A 525 22.79 -6.13 -0.18
N THR A 526 21.86 -7.04 -0.53
CA THR A 526 22.06 -7.96 -1.67
C THR A 526 22.20 -7.20 -2.99
N VAL A 527 21.35 -6.19 -3.24
CA VAL A 527 21.44 -5.33 -4.43
C VAL A 527 22.79 -4.61 -4.47
N ASN A 528 23.25 -4.06 -3.33
CA ASN A 528 24.55 -3.38 -3.27
C ASN A 528 25.71 -4.31 -3.67
N GLN A 529 25.70 -5.55 -3.19
CA GLN A 529 26.73 -6.53 -3.53
C GLN A 529 26.70 -6.92 -5.03
N LEU A 530 25.52 -7.11 -5.59
CA LEU A 530 25.36 -7.43 -7.00
C LEU A 530 25.81 -6.28 -7.92
N LEU A 531 25.39 -5.04 -7.61
CA LEU A 531 25.85 -3.85 -8.33
C LEU A 531 27.37 -3.70 -8.27
N ARG A 532 27.96 -3.88 -7.09
CA ARG A 532 29.41 -3.85 -6.91
C ARG A 532 30.13 -4.90 -7.77
N GLY A 533 29.58 -6.13 -7.85
CA GLY A 533 30.11 -7.19 -8.70
C GLY A 533 30.09 -6.83 -10.18
N GLU A 534 29.06 -6.17 -10.66
CA GLU A 534 28.89 -5.80 -12.07
C GLU A 534 29.72 -4.55 -12.46
N TRP A 535 29.77 -3.52 -11.61
CA TRP A 535 30.51 -2.28 -11.87
C TRP A 535 32.01 -2.39 -11.56
N GLN A 536 32.38 -3.31 -10.66
CA GLN A 536 33.78 -3.57 -10.25
C GLN A 536 34.49 -2.30 -9.74
N GLU A 537 35.60 -1.91 -10.38
CA GLU A 537 36.40 -0.74 -9.98
C GLU A 537 35.66 0.60 -10.20
N ARG A 538 34.66 0.62 -11.09
CA ARG A 538 33.86 1.82 -11.39
C ARG A 538 32.58 1.87 -10.56
N TYR A 539 32.70 1.60 -9.28
CA TYR A 539 31.59 1.57 -8.35
C TYR A 539 31.79 2.50 -7.15
N VAL A 540 30.84 3.39 -6.91
CA VAL A 540 30.80 4.26 -5.72
C VAL A 540 29.98 3.56 -4.65
N ASP A 541 30.66 2.86 -3.72
CA ASP A 541 30.01 2.11 -2.65
C ASP A 541 29.63 3.03 -1.50
N LEU A 542 28.43 3.62 -1.57
CA LEU A 542 27.92 4.50 -0.52
C LEU A 542 27.67 3.75 0.79
N GLN A 543 27.27 2.49 0.74
CA GLN A 543 26.94 1.70 1.92
C GLN A 543 28.18 1.47 2.80
N SER A 544 29.29 1.14 2.21
CA SER A 544 30.53 0.85 2.94
C SER A 544 31.10 2.07 3.70
N LEU A 545 30.76 3.31 3.27
CA LEU A 545 31.25 4.53 3.92
C LEU A 545 30.74 4.68 5.37
N THR A 546 29.59 4.09 5.69
CA THR A 546 28.93 4.24 7.00
C THR A 546 28.79 2.92 7.76
N GLN A 547 28.98 1.78 7.08
CA GLN A 547 28.83 0.45 7.67
C GLN A 547 30.04 0.10 8.54
N ARG A 548 29.78 -0.41 9.75
CA ARG A 548 30.79 -1.01 10.62
C ARG A 548 31.05 -2.47 10.30
N SER A 549 32.11 -3.01 10.90
CA SER A 549 32.47 -4.44 10.79
C SER A 549 31.40 -5.41 11.33
N ASP A 550 30.55 -4.95 12.25
CA ASP A 550 29.39 -5.69 12.78
C ASP A 550 28.18 -5.67 11.83
N GLY A 551 28.29 -5.06 10.65
CA GLY A 551 27.21 -4.95 9.68
C GLY A 551 26.19 -3.84 9.97
N THR A 552 26.35 -3.09 11.05
CA THR A 552 25.43 -2.01 11.42
C THR A 552 25.84 -0.65 10.84
N VAL A 553 24.88 0.26 10.75
CA VAL A 553 25.04 1.64 10.25
C VAL A 553 24.51 2.64 11.28
N PRO A 554 25.03 3.88 11.32
CA PRO A 554 24.50 4.91 12.20
C PRO A 554 23.10 5.35 11.75
N VAL A 555 22.25 5.71 12.70
CA VAL A 555 20.95 6.34 12.45
C VAL A 555 21.08 7.86 12.43
N PHE A 556 21.96 8.36 13.27
CA PHE A 556 22.19 9.79 13.45
C PHE A 556 23.59 10.21 12.96
N THR A 557 23.70 11.45 12.50
CA THR A 557 25.00 12.10 12.29
C THR A 557 25.69 12.33 13.63
N PRO A 558 27.02 12.62 13.65
CA PRO A 558 27.71 13.03 14.88
C PRO A 558 27.08 14.25 15.56
N ASP A 559 26.40 15.10 14.79
CA ASP A 559 25.73 16.32 15.28
C ASP A 559 24.28 16.05 15.73
N HIS A 560 23.88 14.77 15.90
CA HIS A 560 22.60 14.30 16.41
C HIS A 560 21.38 14.50 15.48
N TYR A 561 21.59 14.67 14.17
CA TYR A 561 20.50 14.72 13.18
C TYR A 561 20.26 13.36 12.54
N PHE A 562 19.04 13.04 12.18
CA PHE A 562 18.74 11.86 11.36
C PHE A 562 19.49 11.93 10.03
N ILE A 563 20.14 10.83 9.66
CA ILE A 563 20.83 10.71 8.35
C ILE A 563 19.82 10.59 7.22
N THR A 564 18.72 9.90 7.45
CA THR A 564 17.66 9.68 6.46
C THR A 564 16.30 10.06 7.03
N TYR A 565 15.32 10.32 6.16
CA TYR A 565 13.95 10.57 6.58
C TYR A 565 13.17 9.26 6.83
N ASP A 566 13.46 8.22 6.04
CA ASP A 566 12.68 6.98 5.97
C ASP A 566 13.58 5.72 5.94
N GLY A 567 14.83 5.84 6.36
CA GLY A 567 15.83 4.79 6.25
C GLY A 567 16.54 4.70 4.90
N ARG A 568 16.11 5.46 3.87
CA ARG A 568 16.66 5.42 2.50
C ARG A 568 17.08 6.78 1.97
N HIS A 569 16.17 7.76 2.02
CA HIS A 569 16.37 9.08 1.45
C HIS A 569 17.06 10.01 2.44
N LEU A 570 18.12 10.66 1.99
CA LEU A 570 18.96 11.48 2.84
C LEU A 570 18.26 12.78 3.27
N THR A 571 18.46 13.14 4.53
CA THR A 571 18.24 14.50 5.00
C THR A 571 19.34 15.43 4.47
N PHE A 572 19.16 16.73 4.62
CA PHE A 572 20.23 17.70 4.39
C PHE A 572 21.49 17.35 5.21
N PHE A 573 21.33 17.04 6.48
CA PHE A 573 22.44 16.66 7.36
C PHE A 573 23.08 15.34 6.98
N GLY A 574 22.26 14.37 6.52
CA GLY A 574 22.74 13.10 6.00
C GLY A 574 23.56 13.28 4.73
N ALA A 575 23.12 14.11 3.79
CA ALA A 575 23.88 14.40 2.58
C ALA A 575 25.23 15.07 2.91
N ARG A 576 25.26 16.02 3.83
CA ARG A 576 26.51 16.63 4.32
C ARG A 576 27.41 15.64 5.06
N TYR A 577 26.84 14.73 5.82
CA TYR A 577 27.60 13.66 6.47
C TYR A 577 28.28 12.76 5.44
N TYR A 578 27.56 12.29 4.44
CA TYR A 578 28.12 11.53 3.32
C TYR A 578 29.16 12.34 2.52
N ALA A 579 28.91 13.62 2.26
CA ALA A 579 29.82 14.50 1.55
C ALA A 579 31.19 14.63 2.25
N ARG A 580 31.22 14.59 3.57
CA ARG A 580 32.48 14.56 4.36
C ARG A 580 33.22 13.22 4.21
N LEU A 581 32.48 12.11 4.09
CA LEU A 581 33.05 10.76 3.94
C LEU A 581 33.53 10.46 2.52
N LEU A 582 32.89 11.05 1.50
CA LEU A 582 33.24 10.85 0.08
C LEU A 582 34.58 11.47 -0.33
N SER A 583 35.19 12.31 0.50
CA SER A 583 36.33 13.17 0.11
C SER A 583 37.52 12.45 -0.53
N ASP A 584 37.75 11.16 -0.25
CA ASP A 584 38.91 10.41 -0.74
C ASP A 584 38.59 9.37 -1.81
N SER A 585 37.39 8.76 -1.82
CA SER A 585 37.03 7.72 -2.81
C SER A 585 36.56 8.32 -4.15
N VAL A 586 35.76 9.38 -4.12
CA VAL A 586 35.29 10.07 -5.32
C VAL A 586 36.38 10.97 -5.91
N ARG A 587 37.33 11.48 -5.10
CA ARG A 587 38.51 12.20 -5.61
C ARG A 587 39.37 11.36 -6.54
N ARG A 588 39.39 10.05 -6.38
CA ARG A 588 40.13 9.15 -7.30
C ARG A 588 39.41 8.93 -8.63
N SER A 589 38.10 9.18 -8.66
CA SER A 589 37.27 9.06 -9.88
C SER A 589 37.03 10.41 -10.57
N LEU A 590 37.29 11.53 -9.91
CA LEU A 590 37.28 12.91 -10.42
C LEU A 590 38.69 13.42 -10.66
#